data_1bfcbdb058305264baa3209f98aee64e
#
_entry.id   1bfcbdb058305264baa3209f98aee64e
#
_cell.length_a   1.000
_cell.length_b   1.000
_cell.length_c   1.000
_cell.angle_alpha   90.00
_cell.angle_beta   90.00
_cell.angle_gamma   90.00
#
_symmetry.space_group_name_H-M   'P 1'
#
loop_
_entity.id
_entity.type
_entity.pdbx_description
1 polymer ?
#
loop_
_entity_poly.entity_id
_entity_poly.type
_entity_poly.pdbx_seq_one_letter_code
_entity_poly.pdbx_strand_id
1 'polypeptide(L)'
;SGVRPADIAVLVNSGREADAVRKALRAQGIRSVYLSEDESVYASPVVPALLRWLQAAAEPASGRLLRAALGTALCGLDALQLARLVHDELHWEARVAQFQRYREIWRSQGVLPMVRHMLQDFGVVPRLLAQGGERQLTDLLHLSELLQQASTRLEGEHALVRYLQEQRDAPEGEREARRQRLESDDARVRVVTVHKSKGLEYPLVFLPFFCAVRPVEAKDALLRWHDADGHLRLVPGRSADDEIVAA
;
A
#
# COMPACT_ATOMS: atom_id res chain seq x y z
N SER A 1 17.14 21.82 26.66
CA SER A 1 16.15 21.39 25.64
C SER A 1 16.54 20.01 25.17
N GLY A 2 15.72 19.01 25.47
CA GLY A 2 15.95 17.63 25.01
C GLY A 2 15.56 17.47 23.53
N VAL A 3 16.21 16.53 22.84
CA VAL A 3 15.85 16.11 21.48
C VAL A 3 14.49 15.41 21.53
N ARG A 4 13.54 15.86 20.70
CA ARG A 4 12.22 15.24 20.57
C ARG A 4 12.26 14.19 19.46
N PRO A 5 11.39 13.18 19.47
CA PRO A 5 11.32 12.21 18.38
C PRO A 5 11.09 12.85 17.00
N ALA A 6 10.33 13.95 16.92
CA ALA A 6 10.10 14.70 15.68
C ALA A 6 11.36 15.40 15.12
N ASP A 7 12.38 15.60 15.94
CA ASP A 7 13.64 16.22 15.56
C ASP A 7 14.61 15.21 14.90
N ILE A 8 14.21 13.91 14.87
CA ILE A 8 15.03 12.80 14.39
C ILE A 8 14.52 12.28 13.06
N ALA A 9 15.43 12.19 12.08
CA ALA A 9 15.17 11.48 10.83
C ALA A 9 16.16 10.30 10.66
N VAL A 10 15.67 9.20 10.10
CA VAL A 10 16.48 8.06 9.67
C VAL A 10 16.35 7.95 8.15
N LEU A 11 17.46 8.15 7.43
CA LEU A 11 17.47 8.07 5.98
C LEU A 11 17.76 6.63 5.53
N VAL A 12 16.99 6.19 4.56
CA VAL A 12 17.03 4.84 3.98
C VAL A 12 17.02 4.92 2.44
N ASN A 13 17.48 3.86 1.77
CA ASN A 13 17.47 3.81 0.31
C ASN A 13 16.22 3.10 -0.25
N SER A 14 15.55 2.27 0.56
CA SER A 14 14.44 1.42 0.11
C SER A 14 13.39 1.21 1.20
N GLY A 15 12.17 0.82 0.80
CA GLY A 15 11.10 0.44 1.72
C GLY A 15 11.48 -0.74 2.63
N ARG A 16 12.27 -1.70 2.12
CA ARG A 16 12.78 -2.84 2.92
C ARG A 16 13.67 -2.38 4.08
N GLU A 17 14.55 -1.41 3.82
CA GLU A 17 15.37 -0.79 4.87
C GLU A 17 14.52 0.00 5.86
N ALA A 18 13.50 0.71 5.37
CA ALA A 18 12.56 1.43 6.22
C ALA A 18 11.82 0.49 7.18
N ASP A 19 11.36 -0.65 6.69
CA ASP A 19 10.68 -1.64 7.53
C ASP A 19 11.60 -2.24 8.59
N ALA A 20 12.86 -2.51 8.25
CA ALA A 20 13.87 -2.99 9.19
C ALA A 20 14.10 -1.97 10.32
N VAL A 21 14.28 -0.68 9.97
CA VAL A 21 14.44 0.41 10.94
C VAL A 21 13.21 0.54 11.84
N ARG A 22 12.01 0.56 11.25
CA ARG A 22 10.76 0.69 12.00
C ARG A 22 10.53 -0.47 12.96
N LYS A 23 10.88 -1.69 12.55
CA LYS A 23 10.84 -2.88 13.41
C LYS A 23 11.78 -2.75 14.59
N ALA A 24 13.02 -2.29 14.36
CA ALA A 24 14.01 -2.06 15.42
C ALA A 24 13.56 -0.96 16.39
N LEU A 25 13.06 0.18 15.89
CA LEU A 25 12.54 1.25 16.73
C LEU A 25 11.34 0.80 17.57
N ARG A 26 10.43 0.03 16.99
CA ARG A 26 9.27 -0.53 17.69
C ARG A 26 9.71 -1.48 18.82
N ALA A 27 10.73 -2.29 18.61
CA ALA A 27 11.28 -3.19 19.64
C ALA A 27 11.84 -2.42 20.84
N GLN A 28 12.24 -1.16 20.65
CA GLN A 28 12.70 -0.24 21.70
C GLN A 28 11.56 0.67 22.23
N GLY A 29 10.31 0.41 21.88
CA GLY A 29 9.17 1.24 22.29
C GLY A 29 9.11 2.62 21.64
N ILE A 30 9.93 2.88 20.61
CA ILE A 30 10.00 4.17 19.92
C ILE A 30 9.01 4.18 18.74
N ARG A 31 8.10 5.14 18.75
CA ARG A 31 7.15 5.34 17.64
C ARG A 31 7.85 6.00 16.45
N SER A 32 7.63 5.47 15.26
CA SER A 32 8.20 6.00 14.02
C SER A 32 7.16 6.06 12.91
N VAL A 33 7.35 6.99 11.96
CA VAL A 33 6.56 7.12 10.73
C VAL A 33 7.51 6.98 9.53
N TYR A 34 7.07 6.28 8.49
CA TYR A 34 7.80 6.18 7.23
C TYR A 34 7.20 7.13 6.21
N LEU A 35 8.00 8.11 5.80
CA LEU A 35 7.68 9.05 4.74
C LEU A 35 8.17 8.44 3.42
N SER A 36 7.35 7.59 2.81
CA SER A 36 7.66 6.94 1.53
C SER A 36 7.20 7.79 0.34
N GLU A 37 7.91 7.69 -0.80
CA GLU A 37 7.35 8.03 -2.11
C GLU A 37 6.30 7.00 -2.55
N ASP A 38 6.21 5.90 -1.79
CA ASP A 38 5.22 4.90 -2.10
C ASP A 38 3.86 5.55 -2.19
N GLU A 39 3.28 5.38 -3.35
CA GLU A 39 1.92 5.67 -3.74
C GLU A 39 1.03 5.71 -2.50
N SER A 40 0.36 6.83 -2.29
CA SER A 40 -0.70 6.89 -1.28
C SER A 40 -1.45 5.57 -1.36
N VAL A 41 -1.73 4.90 -0.24
CA VAL A 41 -2.48 3.64 -0.23
C VAL A 41 -3.77 3.75 -1.06
N TYR A 42 -4.28 4.96 -1.27
CA TYR A 42 -5.40 5.27 -2.15
C TYR A 42 -5.07 5.18 -3.65
N ALA A 43 -3.81 5.13 -4.05
CA ALA A 43 -3.36 4.83 -5.40
C ALA A 43 -3.09 3.33 -5.63
N SER A 44 -3.21 2.51 -4.58
CA SER A 44 -3.02 1.06 -4.66
C SER A 44 -3.94 0.41 -5.69
N PRO A 45 -3.47 -0.59 -6.45
CA PRO A 45 -4.28 -1.31 -7.43
C PRO A 45 -5.49 -2.05 -6.83
N VAL A 46 -5.57 -2.22 -5.51
CA VAL A 46 -6.73 -2.81 -4.84
C VAL A 46 -7.89 -1.83 -4.66
N VAL A 47 -7.64 -0.51 -4.71
CA VAL A 47 -8.67 0.52 -4.47
C VAL A 47 -9.87 0.42 -5.41
N PRO A 48 -9.70 0.25 -6.74
CA PRO A 48 -10.85 0.09 -7.63
C PRO A 48 -11.72 -1.12 -7.31
N ALA A 49 -11.11 -2.22 -6.85
CA ALA A 49 -11.86 -3.42 -6.48
C ALA A 49 -12.59 -3.24 -5.13
N LEU A 50 -11.91 -2.68 -4.13
CA LEU A 50 -12.51 -2.35 -2.84
C LEU A 50 -13.67 -1.36 -3.01
N LEU A 51 -13.50 -0.34 -3.84
CA LEU A 51 -14.55 0.64 -4.13
C LEU A 51 -15.82 -0.03 -4.70
N ARG A 52 -15.66 -0.96 -5.66
CA ARG A 52 -16.80 -1.72 -6.21
C ARG A 52 -17.48 -2.58 -5.15
N TRP A 53 -16.72 -3.16 -4.23
CA TRP A 53 -17.25 -3.92 -3.12
C TRP A 53 -18.10 -3.04 -2.19
N LEU A 54 -17.58 -1.88 -1.81
CA LEU A 54 -18.29 -0.92 -0.97
C LEU A 54 -19.58 -0.42 -1.65
N GLN A 55 -19.52 -0.11 -2.94
CA GLN A 55 -20.71 0.30 -3.71
C GLN A 55 -21.79 -0.78 -3.73
N ALA A 56 -21.40 -2.04 -3.96
CA ALA A 56 -22.35 -3.14 -3.97
C ALA A 56 -22.90 -3.45 -2.56
N ALA A 57 -22.10 -3.30 -1.52
CA ALA A 57 -22.57 -3.45 -0.15
C ALA A 57 -23.49 -2.30 0.28
N ALA A 58 -23.28 -1.08 -0.21
CA ALA A 58 -24.15 0.07 0.04
C ALA A 58 -25.51 -0.08 -0.67
N GLU A 59 -25.52 -0.68 -1.86
CA GLU A 59 -26.74 -0.87 -2.68
C GLU A 59 -26.87 -2.33 -3.17
N PRO A 60 -27.15 -3.31 -2.30
CA PRO A 60 -27.15 -4.73 -2.67
C PRO A 60 -28.22 -5.10 -3.71
N ALA A 61 -29.31 -4.33 -3.80
CA ALA A 61 -30.35 -4.53 -4.79
C ALA A 61 -29.95 -4.10 -6.22
N SER A 62 -28.85 -3.36 -6.35
CA SER A 62 -28.36 -2.93 -7.67
C SER A 62 -27.60 -4.05 -8.37
N GLY A 63 -28.25 -4.80 -9.26
CA GLY A 63 -27.62 -5.87 -10.03
C GLY A 63 -26.41 -5.41 -10.85
N ARG A 64 -26.34 -4.15 -11.25
CA ARG A 64 -25.17 -3.55 -11.93
C ARG A 64 -23.97 -3.45 -11.00
N LEU A 65 -24.17 -2.93 -9.80
CA LEU A 65 -23.09 -2.77 -8.82
C LEU A 65 -22.60 -4.14 -8.31
N LEU A 66 -23.53 -5.05 -8.08
CA LEU A 66 -23.22 -6.41 -7.65
C LEU A 66 -22.39 -7.16 -8.71
N ARG A 67 -22.76 -7.09 -10.00
CA ARG A 67 -21.94 -7.67 -11.10
C ARG A 67 -20.56 -7.05 -11.16
N ALA A 68 -20.46 -5.72 -11.01
CA ALA A 68 -19.18 -5.03 -11.03
C ALA A 68 -18.28 -5.46 -9.86
N ALA A 69 -18.85 -5.69 -8.69
CA ALA A 69 -18.11 -6.19 -7.50
C ALA A 69 -17.65 -7.62 -7.69
N LEU A 70 -18.53 -8.52 -8.12
CA LEU A 70 -18.25 -9.94 -8.36
C LEU A 70 -17.23 -10.15 -9.49
N GLY A 71 -17.19 -9.26 -10.49
CA GLY A 71 -16.18 -9.27 -11.55
C GLY A 71 -14.80 -8.75 -11.16
N THR A 72 -14.58 -8.38 -9.89
CA THR A 72 -13.25 -7.95 -9.44
C THR A 72 -12.34 -9.16 -9.16
N ALA A 73 -11.01 -8.97 -9.30
CA ALA A 73 -10.03 -9.98 -8.95
C ALA A 73 -10.14 -10.45 -7.49
N LEU A 74 -10.67 -9.60 -6.59
CA LEU A 74 -10.88 -9.93 -5.19
C LEU A 74 -11.95 -11.03 -4.99
N CYS A 75 -12.94 -11.18 -5.88
CA CYS A 75 -13.91 -12.26 -5.79
C CYS A 75 -13.38 -13.59 -6.39
N GLY A 76 -12.37 -13.51 -7.26
CA GLY A 76 -11.74 -14.70 -7.84
C GLY A 76 -12.62 -15.48 -8.81
N LEU A 77 -13.68 -14.87 -9.33
CA LEU A 77 -14.53 -15.47 -10.36
C LEU A 77 -13.95 -15.20 -11.75
N ASP A 78 -13.87 -16.23 -12.58
CA ASP A 78 -13.60 -16.04 -14.00
C ASP A 78 -14.84 -15.56 -14.77
N ALA A 79 -14.65 -15.16 -16.03
CA ALA A 79 -15.71 -14.62 -16.85
C ALA A 79 -16.85 -15.63 -17.09
N LEU A 80 -16.53 -16.93 -17.22
CA LEU A 80 -17.50 -17.98 -17.43
C LEU A 80 -18.33 -18.27 -16.16
N GLN A 81 -17.64 -18.30 -15.00
CA GLN A 81 -18.29 -18.44 -13.71
C GLN A 81 -19.23 -17.27 -13.42
N LEU A 82 -18.79 -16.03 -13.71
CA LEU A 82 -19.63 -14.84 -13.57
C LEU A 82 -20.83 -14.87 -14.51
N ALA A 83 -20.64 -15.27 -15.77
CA ALA A 83 -21.74 -15.40 -16.73
C ALA A 83 -22.77 -16.46 -16.27
N ARG A 84 -22.32 -17.63 -15.82
CA ARG A 84 -23.22 -18.67 -15.27
C ARG A 84 -23.98 -18.16 -14.06
N LEU A 85 -23.31 -17.51 -13.12
CA LEU A 85 -23.91 -16.96 -11.91
C LEU A 85 -25.03 -15.95 -12.22
N VAL A 86 -24.84 -15.09 -13.23
CA VAL A 86 -25.83 -14.07 -13.62
C VAL A 86 -27.08 -14.70 -14.25
N HIS A 87 -26.95 -15.88 -14.87
CA HIS A 87 -28.07 -16.61 -15.48
C HIS A 87 -28.76 -17.61 -14.56
N ASP A 88 -28.19 -17.86 -13.38
CA ASP A 88 -28.75 -18.74 -12.36
C ASP A 88 -29.43 -17.89 -11.28
N GLU A 89 -30.76 -17.82 -11.34
CA GLU A 89 -31.57 -16.98 -10.46
C GLU A 89 -31.35 -17.30 -8.97
N LEU A 90 -31.30 -18.58 -8.62
CA LEU A 90 -31.14 -19.03 -7.23
C LEU A 90 -29.76 -18.62 -6.66
N HIS A 91 -28.70 -18.83 -7.43
CA HIS A 91 -27.35 -18.42 -7.05
C HIS A 91 -27.19 -16.91 -7.04
N TRP A 92 -27.86 -16.20 -7.94
CA TRP A 92 -27.89 -14.75 -7.98
C TRP A 92 -28.56 -14.16 -6.73
N GLU A 93 -29.75 -14.65 -6.37
CA GLU A 93 -30.44 -14.22 -5.15
C GLU A 93 -29.60 -14.49 -3.88
N ALA A 94 -28.91 -15.64 -3.83
CA ALA A 94 -28.00 -15.94 -2.73
C ALA A 94 -26.87 -14.90 -2.62
N ARG A 95 -26.36 -14.38 -3.75
CA ARG A 95 -25.36 -13.28 -3.75
C ARG A 95 -25.96 -11.96 -3.31
N VAL A 96 -27.16 -11.63 -3.75
CA VAL A 96 -27.89 -10.44 -3.27
C VAL A 96 -28.03 -10.50 -1.75
N ALA A 97 -28.54 -11.62 -1.23
CA ALA A 97 -28.70 -11.83 0.22
C ALA A 97 -27.35 -11.76 0.97
N GLN A 98 -26.26 -12.26 0.37
CA GLN A 98 -24.92 -12.14 0.94
C GLN A 98 -24.49 -10.68 1.08
N PHE A 99 -24.69 -9.85 0.07
CA PHE A 99 -24.32 -8.44 0.11
C PHE A 99 -25.26 -7.61 1.01
N GLN A 100 -26.53 -8.04 1.18
CA GLN A 100 -27.41 -7.48 2.20
C GLN A 100 -26.87 -7.71 3.62
N ARG A 101 -26.37 -8.93 3.92
CA ARG A 101 -25.71 -9.21 5.20
C ARG A 101 -24.45 -8.36 5.40
N TYR A 102 -23.65 -8.13 4.36
CA TYR A 102 -22.50 -7.22 4.46
C TYR A 102 -22.93 -5.80 4.80
N ARG A 103 -24.01 -5.30 4.21
CA ARG A 103 -24.57 -4.00 4.56
C ARG A 103 -25.00 -3.93 6.03
N GLU A 104 -25.62 -4.97 6.55
CA GLU A 104 -26.04 -5.05 7.96
C GLU A 104 -24.81 -5.05 8.90
N ILE A 105 -23.78 -5.82 8.57
CA ILE A 105 -22.50 -5.79 9.31
C ILE A 105 -21.88 -4.40 9.26
N TRP A 106 -21.85 -3.77 8.09
CA TRP A 106 -21.33 -2.42 7.95
C TRP A 106 -22.03 -1.42 8.85
N ARG A 107 -23.36 -1.46 8.89
CA ARG A 107 -24.18 -0.57 9.71
C ARG A 107 -24.04 -0.81 11.20
N SER A 108 -23.93 -2.05 11.62
CA SER A 108 -23.92 -2.42 13.02
C SER A 108 -22.52 -2.43 13.64
N GLN A 109 -21.48 -2.79 12.87
CA GLN A 109 -20.13 -3.03 13.37
C GLN A 109 -19.07 -2.16 12.68
N GLY A 110 -19.40 -1.55 11.54
CA GLY A 110 -18.50 -0.72 10.76
C GLY A 110 -17.92 -1.41 9.51
N VAL A 111 -17.20 -0.63 8.72
CA VAL A 111 -16.66 -1.07 7.42
C VAL A 111 -15.55 -2.11 7.57
N LEU A 112 -14.69 -1.99 8.57
CA LEU A 112 -13.57 -2.91 8.76
C LEU A 112 -14.03 -4.37 9.05
N PRO A 113 -14.95 -4.63 9.99
CA PRO A 113 -15.54 -5.97 10.15
C PRO A 113 -16.21 -6.49 8.88
N MET A 114 -16.98 -5.66 8.18
CA MET A 114 -17.60 -6.05 6.91
C MET A 114 -16.56 -6.52 5.88
N VAL A 115 -15.49 -5.74 5.65
CA VAL A 115 -14.43 -6.13 4.71
C VAL A 115 -13.76 -7.44 5.14
N ARG A 116 -13.52 -7.66 6.43
CA ARG A 116 -12.96 -8.93 6.93
C ARG A 116 -13.87 -10.13 6.60
N HIS A 117 -15.17 -10.00 6.75
CA HIS A 117 -16.12 -11.04 6.33
C HIS A 117 -16.05 -11.29 4.82
N MET A 118 -15.99 -10.22 4.00
CA MET A 118 -15.84 -10.38 2.55
C MET A 118 -14.52 -11.08 2.18
N LEU A 119 -13.41 -10.73 2.83
CA LEU A 119 -12.11 -11.38 2.60
C LEU A 119 -12.16 -12.87 2.90
N GLN A 120 -12.87 -13.27 3.96
CA GLN A 120 -13.06 -14.66 4.36
C GLN A 120 -13.96 -15.41 3.39
N ASP A 121 -15.15 -14.87 3.09
CA ASP A 121 -16.18 -15.53 2.27
C ASP A 121 -15.73 -15.74 0.82
N PHE A 122 -14.89 -14.84 0.27
CA PHE A 122 -14.31 -14.96 -1.06
C PHE A 122 -12.91 -15.59 -1.08
N GLY A 123 -12.40 -16.09 0.06
CA GLY A 123 -11.09 -16.72 0.15
C GLY A 123 -9.94 -15.85 -0.38
N VAL A 124 -10.02 -14.53 -0.15
CA VAL A 124 -9.08 -13.54 -0.72
C VAL A 124 -7.68 -13.73 -0.19
N VAL A 125 -7.54 -13.94 1.13
CA VAL A 125 -6.24 -14.03 1.80
C VAL A 125 -5.38 -15.17 1.24
N PRO A 126 -5.84 -16.46 1.25
CA PRO A 126 -5.02 -17.54 0.72
C PRO A 126 -4.72 -17.37 -0.76
N ARG A 127 -5.65 -16.81 -1.55
CA ARG A 127 -5.47 -16.60 -2.99
C ARG A 127 -4.42 -15.52 -3.28
N LEU A 128 -4.46 -14.38 -2.58
CA LEU A 128 -3.46 -13.32 -2.75
C LEU A 128 -2.08 -13.81 -2.32
N LEU A 129 -1.96 -14.51 -1.19
CA LEU A 129 -0.67 -15.04 -0.73
C LEU A 129 -0.08 -16.05 -1.72
N ALA A 130 -0.90 -16.92 -2.30
CA ALA A 130 -0.46 -17.86 -3.33
C ALA A 130 0.06 -17.18 -4.62
N GLN A 131 -0.36 -15.95 -4.88
CA GLN A 131 0.03 -15.14 -6.04
C GLN A 131 1.15 -14.12 -5.73
N GLY A 132 1.74 -14.15 -4.54
CA GLY A 132 2.73 -13.16 -4.11
C GLY A 132 2.13 -11.76 -3.84
N GLY A 133 0.83 -11.69 -3.57
CA GLY A 133 0.07 -10.45 -3.34
C GLY A 133 0.09 -9.95 -1.89
N GLU A 134 1.15 -10.20 -1.14
CA GLU A 134 1.29 -9.77 0.27
C GLU A 134 1.10 -8.26 0.45
N ARG A 135 1.66 -7.47 -0.46
CA ARG A 135 1.50 -6.02 -0.47
C ARG A 135 0.05 -5.62 -0.68
N GLN A 136 -0.64 -6.23 -1.64
CA GLN A 136 -2.04 -5.95 -1.92
C GLN A 136 -2.93 -6.25 -0.72
N LEU A 137 -2.64 -7.34 0.01
CA LEU A 137 -3.35 -7.68 1.24
C LEU A 137 -3.10 -6.64 2.34
N THR A 138 -1.85 -6.20 2.51
CA THR A 138 -1.49 -5.15 3.48
C THR A 138 -2.20 -3.83 3.15
N ASP A 139 -2.19 -3.42 1.89
CA ASP A 139 -2.87 -2.20 1.42
C ASP A 139 -4.38 -2.28 1.66
N LEU A 140 -4.99 -3.44 1.39
CA LEU A 140 -6.43 -3.66 1.56
C LEU A 140 -6.86 -3.56 3.03
N LEU A 141 -6.07 -4.14 3.93
CA LEU A 141 -6.33 -4.05 5.37
C LEU A 141 -6.11 -2.61 5.88
N HIS A 142 -5.03 -1.95 5.45
CA HIS A 142 -4.76 -0.56 5.81
C HIS A 142 -5.84 0.40 5.30
N LEU A 143 -6.29 0.24 4.05
CA LEU A 143 -7.43 1.00 3.52
C LEU A 143 -8.68 0.80 4.35
N SER A 144 -8.95 -0.43 4.78
CA SER A 144 -10.12 -0.74 5.60
C SER A 144 -10.06 -0.07 6.97
N GLU A 145 -8.88 0.02 7.57
CA GLU A 145 -8.64 0.75 8.83
C GLU A 145 -8.83 2.26 8.66
N LEU A 146 -8.29 2.85 7.57
CA LEU A 146 -8.47 4.26 7.25
C LEU A 146 -9.94 4.62 7.00
N LEU A 147 -10.66 3.75 6.29
CA LEU A 147 -12.10 3.90 6.07
C LEU A 147 -12.88 3.79 7.38
N GLN A 148 -12.51 2.88 8.28
CA GLN A 148 -13.12 2.79 9.60
C GLN A 148 -12.87 4.06 10.43
N GLN A 149 -11.70 4.67 10.36
CA GLN A 149 -11.43 5.95 11.00
C GLN A 149 -12.25 7.09 10.36
N ALA A 150 -12.33 7.12 9.03
CA ALA A 150 -13.12 8.13 8.32
C ALA A 150 -14.61 8.03 8.66
N SER A 151 -15.14 6.82 8.86
CA SER A 151 -16.55 6.60 9.21
C SER A 151 -16.98 7.20 10.55
N THR A 152 -16.03 7.56 11.43
CA THR A 152 -16.34 8.28 12.67
C THR A 152 -16.77 9.73 12.44
N ARG A 153 -16.45 10.28 11.24
CA ARG A 153 -16.73 11.67 10.85
C ARG A 153 -17.69 11.78 9.67
N LEU A 154 -17.96 10.67 9.00
CA LEU A 154 -18.81 10.60 7.82
C LEU A 154 -20.03 9.75 8.12
N GLU A 155 -21.20 10.27 7.83
CA GLU A 155 -22.46 9.57 8.08
C GLU A 155 -22.90 8.77 6.83
N GLY A 156 -23.12 7.49 7.03
CA GLY A 156 -23.69 6.59 6.04
C GLY A 156 -22.70 6.02 5.02
N GLU A 157 -23.13 4.94 4.40
CA GLU A 157 -22.31 4.13 3.47
C GLU A 157 -21.89 4.93 2.22
N HIS A 158 -22.81 5.72 1.68
CA HIS A 158 -22.55 6.51 0.47
C HIS A 158 -21.53 7.63 0.67
N ALA A 159 -21.51 8.23 1.88
CA ALA A 159 -20.51 9.24 2.20
C ALA A 159 -19.10 8.63 2.23
N LEU A 160 -18.96 7.40 2.77
CA LEU A 160 -17.68 6.70 2.82
C LEU A 160 -17.23 6.24 1.43
N VAL A 161 -18.16 5.77 0.58
CA VAL A 161 -17.88 5.44 -0.83
C VAL A 161 -17.35 6.65 -1.58
N ARG A 162 -18.02 7.79 -1.46
CA ARG A 162 -17.60 9.06 -2.08
C ARG A 162 -16.24 9.51 -1.56
N TYR A 163 -16.02 9.43 -0.27
CA TYR A 163 -14.72 9.74 0.33
C TYR A 163 -13.58 8.91 -0.29
N LEU A 164 -13.77 7.59 -0.45
CA LEU A 164 -12.76 6.75 -1.09
C LEU A 164 -12.53 7.15 -2.57
N GLN A 165 -13.58 7.51 -3.30
CA GLN A 165 -13.45 8.02 -4.67
C GLN A 165 -12.64 9.32 -4.72
N GLU A 166 -12.95 10.28 -3.86
CA GLU A 166 -12.24 11.55 -3.77
C GLU A 166 -10.76 11.35 -3.41
N GLN A 167 -10.47 10.45 -2.46
CA GLN A 167 -9.09 10.12 -2.11
C GLN A 167 -8.32 9.46 -3.27
N ARG A 168 -8.97 8.57 -4.02
CA ARG A 168 -8.39 7.93 -5.21
C ARG A 168 -8.10 8.95 -6.32
N ASP A 169 -9.03 9.86 -6.57
CA ASP A 169 -8.99 10.81 -7.68
C ASP A 169 -8.24 12.11 -7.32
N ALA A 170 -7.87 12.29 -6.03
CA ALA A 170 -7.16 13.47 -5.56
C ALA A 170 -5.77 13.61 -6.21
N PRO A 171 -5.36 14.82 -6.62
CA PRO A 171 -4.01 15.08 -7.11
C PRO A 171 -2.94 14.71 -6.08
N GLU A 172 -1.81 14.25 -6.57
CA GLU A 172 -0.71 13.76 -5.72
C GLU A 172 -0.22 14.80 -4.70
N GLY A 173 -0.13 16.07 -5.12
CA GLY A 173 0.26 17.17 -4.24
C GLY A 173 -0.73 17.46 -3.11
N GLU A 174 -2.03 17.26 -3.32
CA GLU A 174 -3.03 17.40 -2.25
C GLU A 174 -2.98 16.24 -1.26
N ARG A 175 -2.65 15.03 -1.74
CA ARG A 175 -2.44 13.84 -0.90
C ARG A 175 -1.24 14.05 0.02
N GLU A 176 -0.16 14.59 -0.51
CA GLU A 176 1.06 14.88 0.25
C GLU A 176 0.81 15.96 1.32
N ALA A 177 0.14 17.04 0.97
CA ALA A 177 -0.21 18.12 1.92
C ALA A 177 -1.11 17.62 3.07
N ARG A 178 -2.06 16.71 2.78
CA ARG A 178 -2.88 16.07 3.82
C ARG A 178 -2.09 15.14 4.72
N ARG A 179 -1.17 14.39 4.14
CA ARG A 179 -0.27 13.47 4.85
C ARG A 179 0.64 14.23 5.80
N GLN A 180 1.27 15.31 5.35
CA GLN A 180 2.11 16.16 6.17
C GLN A 180 1.34 16.79 7.35
N ARG A 181 0.07 17.17 7.18
CA ARG A 181 -0.78 17.67 8.27
C ARG A 181 -1.12 16.59 9.31
N LEU A 182 -1.40 15.36 8.88
CA LEU A 182 -1.69 14.24 9.79
C LEU A 182 -0.43 13.77 10.54
N GLU A 183 0.74 13.93 9.93
CA GLU A 183 2.03 13.52 10.49
C GLU A 183 2.68 14.58 11.38
N SER A 184 2.32 15.86 11.23
CA SER A 184 2.91 16.97 11.99
C SER A 184 2.48 17.01 13.47
N ASP A 185 1.37 16.38 13.81
CA ASP A 185 0.83 16.40 15.18
C ASP A 185 1.41 15.30 16.11
N ASP A 186 2.16 14.33 15.57
CA ASP A 186 2.67 13.21 16.36
C ASP A 186 4.20 13.29 16.54
N ALA A 187 4.64 13.34 17.79
CA ALA A 187 6.07 13.24 18.18
C ALA A 187 6.62 11.85 17.83
N ARG A 188 7.00 11.62 16.56
CA ARG A 188 7.52 10.35 16.03
C ARG A 188 8.85 10.56 15.34
N VAL A 189 9.71 9.54 15.40
CA VAL A 189 10.91 9.47 14.57
C VAL A 189 10.51 9.29 13.11
N ARG A 190 11.08 10.11 12.22
CA ARG A 190 10.78 10.06 10.79
C ARG A 190 11.76 9.14 10.08
N VAL A 191 11.26 8.13 9.38
CA VAL A 191 12.04 7.29 8.47
C VAL A 191 11.74 7.78 7.06
N VAL A 192 12.76 8.19 6.29
CA VAL A 192 12.59 8.88 4.99
C VAL A 192 13.55 8.29 3.97
N THR A 193 13.13 8.14 2.71
CA THR A 193 14.09 7.80 1.66
C THR A 193 15.02 8.98 1.35
N VAL A 194 16.27 8.67 0.96
CA VAL A 194 17.27 9.70 0.59
C VAL A 194 16.71 10.65 -0.49
N HIS A 195 15.99 10.13 -1.49
CA HIS A 195 15.39 10.96 -2.53
C HIS A 195 14.34 11.93 -1.97
N LYS A 196 13.54 11.49 -1.02
CA LYS A 196 12.46 12.28 -0.43
C LYS A 196 12.95 13.26 0.64
N SER A 197 14.14 13.06 1.18
CA SER A 197 14.75 13.98 2.13
C SER A 197 15.28 15.26 1.48
N LYS A 198 15.33 15.32 0.14
CA LYS A 198 15.78 16.51 -0.60
C LYS A 198 14.87 17.70 -0.30
N GLY A 199 15.45 18.77 0.25
CA GLY A 199 14.71 19.97 0.65
C GLY A 199 14.08 19.92 2.03
N LEU A 200 14.27 18.83 2.80
CA LEU A 200 13.86 18.71 4.19
C LEU A 200 15.07 18.90 5.11
N GLU A 201 14.86 19.54 6.25
CA GLU A 201 15.88 19.77 7.27
C GLU A 201 15.46 19.09 8.58
N TYR A 202 16.39 18.36 9.19
CA TYR A 202 16.19 17.69 10.46
C TYR A 202 17.36 17.98 11.41
N PRO A 203 17.10 18.30 12.69
CA PRO A 203 18.14 18.56 13.68
C PRO A 203 19.09 17.37 13.88
N LEU A 204 18.56 16.14 13.75
CA LEU A 204 19.36 14.92 13.90
C LEU A 204 19.02 13.91 12.80
N VAL A 205 20.04 13.45 12.09
CA VAL A 205 19.91 12.50 10.97
C VAL A 205 20.74 11.26 11.20
N PHE A 206 20.12 10.09 11.07
CA PHE A 206 20.78 8.79 11.09
C PHE A 206 20.82 8.18 9.70
N LEU A 207 21.95 7.57 9.34
CA LEU A 207 22.24 6.93 8.06
C LEU A 207 22.67 5.47 8.27
N PRO A 208 21.79 4.57 8.76
CA PRO A 208 22.18 3.23 9.19
C PRO A 208 22.71 2.34 8.05
N PHE A 209 22.34 2.62 6.80
CA PHE A 209 22.72 1.83 5.62
C PHE A 209 23.72 2.56 4.71
N PHE A 210 24.38 3.62 5.21
CA PHE A 210 25.33 4.40 4.41
C PHE A 210 26.51 3.55 3.88
N CYS A 211 26.94 2.55 4.64
CA CYS A 211 28.03 1.65 4.27
C CYS A 211 27.57 0.38 3.55
N ALA A 212 26.26 0.26 3.21
CA ALA A 212 25.77 -0.90 2.49
C ALA A 212 26.25 -0.85 1.03
N VAL A 213 27.15 -1.75 0.68
CA VAL A 213 27.60 -1.93 -0.70
C VAL A 213 26.60 -2.82 -1.42
N ARG A 214 26.10 -2.36 -2.57
CA ARG A 214 25.35 -3.22 -3.48
C ARG A 214 26.37 -4.01 -4.31
N PRO A 215 26.43 -5.35 -4.20
CA PRO A 215 27.29 -6.14 -5.07
C PRO A 215 26.92 -5.87 -6.53
N VAL A 216 27.93 -5.75 -7.39
CA VAL A 216 27.72 -5.69 -8.84
C VAL A 216 27.26 -7.08 -9.30
N GLU A 217 26.13 -7.16 -9.99
CA GLU A 217 25.60 -8.42 -10.51
C GLU A 217 25.90 -8.51 -12.01
N ALA A 218 26.17 -9.74 -12.50
CA ALA A 218 26.47 -9.99 -13.93
C ALA A 218 25.35 -9.55 -14.90
N LYS A 219 24.15 -9.29 -14.38
CA LYS A 219 23.01 -8.76 -15.15
C LYS A 219 22.98 -7.23 -15.25
N ASP A 220 23.86 -6.52 -14.54
CA ASP A 220 23.90 -5.06 -14.62
C ASP A 220 24.37 -4.66 -16.01
N ALA A 221 23.53 -3.90 -16.72
CA ALA A 221 23.73 -3.58 -18.13
C ALA A 221 24.96 -2.70 -18.38
N LEU A 222 25.46 -2.02 -17.37
CA LEU A 222 26.62 -1.16 -17.43
C LEU A 222 27.39 -1.21 -16.10
N LEU A 223 28.64 -1.63 -16.18
CA LEU A 223 29.54 -1.61 -15.03
C LEU A 223 30.35 -0.31 -15.05
N ARG A 224 30.50 0.32 -13.88
CA ARG A 224 31.28 1.55 -13.72
C ARG A 224 32.14 1.46 -12.45
N TRP A 225 33.42 1.78 -12.60
CA TRP A 225 34.35 1.88 -11.47
C TRP A 225 35.39 2.95 -11.75
N HIS A 226 36.15 3.33 -10.74
CA HIS A 226 37.33 4.18 -10.93
C HIS A 226 38.56 3.29 -10.92
N ASP A 227 39.43 3.46 -11.92
CA ASP A 227 40.73 2.78 -11.96
C ASP A 227 41.69 3.30 -10.89
N ALA A 228 42.88 2.73 -10.83
CA ALA A 228 43.93 3.13 -9.85
C ALA A 228 44.34 4.60 -9.96
N ASP A 229 44.17 5.20 -11.13
CA ASP A 229 44.50 6.61 -11.43
C ASP A 229 43.29 7.53 -11.19
N GLY A 230 42.14 7.00 -10.72
CA GLY A 230 40.93 7.76 -10.43
C GLY A 230 40.05 8.07 -11.65
N HIS A 231 40.33 7.53 -12.83
CA HIS A 231 39.52 7.73 -14.03
C HIS A 231 38.28 6.81 -14.00
N LEU A 232 37.10 7.38 -14.35
CA LEU A 232 35.89 6.63 -14.49
C LEU A 232 35.93 5.69 -15.69
N ARG A 233 35.83 4.38 -15.47
CA ARG A 233 35.69 3.34 -16.48
C ARG A 233 34.25 2.89 -16.61
N LEU A 234 33.79 2.69 -17.84
CA LEU A 234 32.46 2.24 -18.20
C LEU A 234 32.59 1.06 -19.16
N VAL A 235 32.02 -0.08 -18.80
CA VAL A 235 32.04 -1.29 -19.64
C VAL A 235 30.62 -1.91 -19.70
N PRO A 236 30.16 -2.35 -20.90
CA PRO A 236 28.93 -3.11 -21.03
C PRO A 236 29.02 -4.44 -20.25
N GLY A 237 27.99 -4.79 -19.47
CA GLY A 237 28.02 -5.88 -18.50
C GLY A 237 28.36 -7.30 -19.00
N ARG A 238 28.31 -7.54 -20.32
CA ARG A 238 28.74 -8.83 -20.92
C ARG A 238 30.24 -8.93 -21.19
N SER A 239 30.99 -7.84 -21.09
CA SER A 239 32.44 -7.80 -21.33
C SER A 239 33.27 -7.61 -20.07
N ALA A 240 32.59 -7.60 -18.89
CA ALA A 240 33.23 -7.20 -17.64
C ALA A 240 34.10 -8.32 -17.01
N ASP A 241 33.87 -9.57 -17.35
CA ASP A 241 34.62 -10.68 -16.75
C ASP A 241 36.10 -10.68 -17.13
N ASP A 242 36.45 -10.15 -18.31
CA ASP A 242 37.82 -10.14 -18.82
C ASP A 242 38.66 -8.92 -18.35
N GLU A 243 38.04 -7.79 -18.04
CA GLU A 243 38.77 -6.57 -17.64
C GLU A 243 38.88 -6.39 -16.11
N ILE A 244 37.93 -6.94 -15.33
CA ILE A 244 37.99 -6.86 -13.86
C ILE A 244 39.08 -7.77 -13.28
N VAL A 245 39.44 -8.84 -14.00
CA VAL A 245 40.51 -9.80 -13.60
C VAL A 245 41.91 -9.23 -13.89
N ALA A 246 42.01 -8.16 -14.70
CA ALA A 246 43.27 -7.57 -15.12
C ALA A 246 43.67 -6.28 -14.37
N ALA A 247 42.83 -5.78 -13.47
CA ALA A 247 43.04 -4.57 -12.66
C ALA A 247 43.20 -4.90 -11.16
#